data_db2ca32c15d059027376721fdec654a5
#
_entry.id   db2ca32c15d059027376721fdec654a5
#
_cell.length_a   1.000
_cell.length_b   1.000
_cell.length_c   1.000
_cell.angle_alpha   90.00
_cell.angle_beta   90.00
_cell.angle_gamma   90.00
#
_symmetry.space_group_name_H-M   'P 1'
#
loop_
_entity.id
_entity.type
_entity.pdbx_description
1 polymer ?
#
loop_
_entity_poly.entity_id
_entity_poly.type
_entity_poly.pdbx_seq_one_letter_code
_entity_poly.pdbx_strand_id
1 'polypeptide(L)'
;VAERNVKALALLSGGLDSTLSALLMKKHGIEVKGIVFVTPFSSSEVDLGKVSESKKAYYDSVGIDTDVYEVVEEYLELVKNPPHGYGKQMNPCIDCKILFLRKAKELLDKYGAKFIITGEVLGQRPMSQMLNTLLQIEKEASVEGLVVRPLSGKLLPPTKPELEGLIEREWLLAIKGRGRNEQIKLAKELGLQKFQQPAGGCLLTVPDFAARLRKILLRDELDPFHVSLIKLGRHFFVNDTRLVVGRNERENHELLNITAGKFVIIEPLNTNGPLASYERGNLDEETLRTVLRIVARYCDKKEEIEFSVKLPSGEAFTHFVEKAFEPWEVEKFRG
;
A
#
# COMPACT_ATOMS: atom_id res chain seq x y z
N VAL A 1 -34.85 26.29 3.14
CA VAL A 1 -33.40 26.21 3.02
C VAL A 1 -33.16 25.89 1.58
N ALA A 2 -32.58 26.81 0.79
CA ALA A 2 -32.19 26.51 -0.58
C ALA A 2 -31.23 25.31 -0.56
N GLU A 3 -31.49 24.29 -1.36
CA GLU A 3 -30.56 23.18 -1.57
C GLU A 3 -29.25 23.80 -2.09
N ARG A 4 -28.27 23.94 -1.19
CA ARG A 4 -26.91 24.28 -1.58
C ARG A 4 -26.34 23.05 -2.27
N ASN A 5 -26.40 23.03 -3.60
CA ASN A 5 -25.84 21.93 -4.41
C ASN A 5 -24.29 22.08 -4.43
N VAL A 6 -23.65 21.96 -3.25
CA VAL A 6 -22.23 22.08 -3.06
C VAL A 6 -21.60 20.69 -3.12
N LYS A 7 -20.71 20.49 -4.09
CA LYS A 7 -20.00 19.25 -4.28
C LYS A 7 -18.55 19.37 -3.79
N ALA A 8 -18.05 18.31 -3.14
CA ALA A 8 -16.66 18.19 -2.69
C ALA A 8 -16.04 16.84 -3.07
N LEU A 9 -14.73 16.81 -3.26
CA LEU A 9 -13.95 15.58 -3.42
C LEU A 9 -13.43 15.12 -2.07
N ALA A 10 -13.73 13.89 -1.66
CA ALA A 10 -13.17 13.28 -0.45
C ALA A 10 -12.03 12.33 -0.81
N LEU A 11 -10.81 12.60 -0.33
CA LEU A 11 -9.69 11.70 -0.45
C LEU A 11 -9.82 10.54 0.55
N LEU A 12 -10.05 9.35 0.03
CA LEU A 12 -10.38 8.15 0.79
C LEU A 12 -9.19 7.17 0.81
N SER A 13 -8.68 6.91 2.01
CA SER A 13 -7.50 6.04 2.19
C SER A 13 -7.81 4.58 2.54
N GLY A 14 -9.08 4.24 2.75
CA GLY A 14 -9.52 2.98 3.35
C GLY A 14 -9.59 3.02 4.88
N GLY A 15 -9.10 4.09 5.51
CA GLY A 15 -9.10 4.24 6.96
C GLY A 15 -10.38 4.87 7.52
N LEU A 16 -10.64 4.63 8.81
CA LEU A 16 -11.78 5.17 9.54
C LEU A 16 -11.94 6.69 9.38
N ASP A 17 -10.86 7.45 9.59
CA ASP A 17 -10.90 8.90 9.63
C ASP A 17 -11.34 9.54 8.30
N SER A 18 -10.85 9.01 7.17
CA SER A 18 -11.26 9.50 5.84
C SER A 18 -12.72 9.17 5.53
N THR A 19 -13.19 7.99 5.94
CA THR A 19 -14.60 7.59 5.79
C THR A 19 -15.51 8.48 6.65
N LEU A 20 -15.14 8.73 7.91
CA LEU A 20 -15.90 9.59 8.81
C LEU A 20 -15.97 11.04 8.31
N SER A 21 -14.85 11.56 7.79
CA SER A 21 -14.82 12.91 7.23
C SER A 21 -15.81 13.08 6.06
N ALA A 22 -15.83 12.11 5.17
CA ALA A 22 -16.76 12.10 4.04
C ALA A 22 -18.23 11.99 4.49
N LEU A 23 -18.52 11.05 5.40
CA LEU A 23 -19.88 10.85 5.93
C LEU A 23 -20.38 12.03 6.75
N LEU A 24 -19.51 12.67 7.53
CA LEU A 24 -19.84 13.86 8.31
C LEU A 24 -20.27 15.01 7.40
N MET A 25 -19.54 15.28 6.33
CA MET A 25 -19.89 16.34 5.38
C MET A 25 -21.15 15.99 4.59
N LYS A 26 -21.34 14.72 4.22
CA LYS A 26 -22.55 14.23 3.58
C LYS A 26 -23.80 14.42 4.49
N LYS A 27 -23.67 14.17 5.79
CA LYS A 27 -24.74 14.40 6.78
C LYS A 27 -25.20 15.86 6.80
N HIS A 28 -24.30 16.81 6.51
CA HIS A 28 -24.58 18.24 6.44
C HIS A 28 -25.01 18.73 5.03
N GLY A 29 -25.35 17.81 4.11
CA GLY A 29 -25.91 18.13 2.81
C GLY A 29 -24.89 18.45 1.73
N ILE A 30 -23.59 18.18 1.96
CA ILE A 30 -22.57 18.29 0.91
C ILE A 30 -22.66 17.04 0.01
N GLU A 31 -22.71 17.25 -1.30
CA GLU A 31 -22.55 16.18 -2.26
C GLU A 31 -21.09 15.72 -2.29
N VAL A 32 -20.81 14.54 -1.76
CA VAL A 32 -19.45 14.03 -1.62
C VAL A 32 -19.15 13.00 -2.69
N LYS A 33 -18.19 13.27 -3.56
CA LYS A 33 -17.58 12.29 -4.46
C LYS A 33 -16.28 11.78 -3.85
N GLY A 34 -16.21 10.48 -3.62
CA GLY A 34 -15.01 9.81 -3.11
C GLY A 34 -13.95 9.65 -4.21
N ILE A 35 -12.70 9.90 -3.87
CA ILE A 35 -11.54 9.61 -4.72
C ILE A 35 -10.58 8.75 -3.92
N VAL A 36 -10.27 7.58 -4.47
CA VAL A 36 -9.27 6.66 -3.94
C VAL A 36 -8.07 6.61 -4.87
N PHE A 37 -6.90 6.91 -4.37
CA PHE A 37 -5.65 6.65 -5.08
C PHE A 37 -5.08 5.32 -4.61
N VAL A 38 -4.86 4.40 -5.55
CA VAL A 38 -4.23 3.09 -5.33
C VAL A 38 -2.82 3.13 -5.88
N THR A 39 -1.87 2.72 -5.06
CA THR A 39 -0.46 2.64 -5.43
C THR A 39 0.03 1.20 -5.32
N PRO A 40 1.18 0.84 -5.91
CA PRO A 40 1.77 -0.47 -5.75
C PRO A 40 2.02 -0.87 -4.28
N PHE A 41 2.02 0.10 -3.36
CA PHE A 41 2.29 -0.10 -1.93
C PHE A 41 1.02 -0.04 -1.05
N SER A 42 -0.14 0.10 -1.64
CA SER A 42 -1.41 0.25 -0.91
C SER A 42 -1.91 -1.04 -0.25
N SER A 43 -1.42 -2.19 -0.68
CA SER A 43 -1.85 -3.51 -0.21
C SER A 43 -0.77 -4.56 -0.45
N SER A 44 -0.84 -5.67 0.27
CA SER A 44 -0.07 -6.89 -0.01
C SER A 44 -0.59 -7.67 -1.23
N GLU A 45 -1.78 -7.33 -1.74
CA GLU A 45 -2.29 -7.87 -2.99
C GLU A 45 -1.41 -7.40 -4.16
N VAL A 46 -1.08 -8.31 -5.06
CA VAL A 46 -0.26 -8.04 -6.24
C VAL A 46 -1.07 -7.34 -7.33
N ASP A 47 -2.28 -7.81 -7.53
CA ASP A 47 -3.22 -7.29 -8.53
C ASP A 47 -3.87 -5.99 -8.05
N LEU A 48 -3.48 -4.86 -8.64
CA LEU A 48 -4.02 -3.54 -8.30
C LEU A 48 -5.50 -3.41 -8.70
N GLY A 49 -5.94 -4.09 -9.76
CA GLY A 49 -7.35 -4.12 -10.15
C GLY A 49 -8.23 -4.68 -9.04
N LYS A 50 -7.83 -5.80 -8.44
CA LYS A 50 -8.53 -6.38 -7.28
C LYS A 50 -8.53 -5.43 -6.07
N VAL A 51 -7.42 -4.72 -5.84
CA VAL A 51 -7.36 -3.70 -4.78
C VAL A 51 -8.35 -2.58 -5.06
N SER A 52 -8.41 -2.11 -6.30
CA SER A 52 -9.31 -1.05 -6.77
C SER A 52 -10.77 -1.45 -6.61
N GLU A 53 -11.15 -2.64 -7.07
CA GLU A 53 -12.50 -3.21 -6.94
C GLU A 53 -12.92 -3.35 -5.48
N SER A 54 -12.05 -3.91 -4.63
CA SER A 54 -12.33 -4.08 -3.21
C SER A 54 -12.55 -2.76 -2.49
N LYS A 55 -11.76 -1.73 -2.79
CA LYS A 55 -11.92 -0.40 -2.21
C LYS A 55 -13.21 0.26 -2.69
N LYS A 56 -13.54 0.18 -3.97
CA LYS A 56 -14.78 0.69 -4.53
C LYS A 56 -15.98 0.03 -3.86
N ALA A 57 -16.03 -1.30 -3.81
CA ALA A 57 -17.11 -2.07 -3.18
C ALA A 57 -17.29 -1.68 -1.70
N TYR A 58 -16.21 -1.47 -0.95
CA TYR A 58 -16.30 -1.00 0.43
C TYR A 58 -17.00 0.37 0.53
N TYR A 59 -16.59 1.35 -0.29
CA TYR A 59 -17.19 2.69 -0.22
C TYR A 59 -18.62 2.73 -0.73
N ASP A 60 -18.94 1.96 -1.77
CA ASP A 60 -20.32 1.77 -2.23
C ASP A 60 -21.20 1.20 -1.10
N SER A 61 -20.69 0.25 -0.31
CA SER A 61 -21.41 -0.35 0.82
C SER A 61 -21.72 0.63 1.96
N VAL A 62 -20.93 1.68 2.10
CA VAL A 62 -21.16 2.75 3.09
C VAL A 62 -21.80 4.00 2.47
N GLY A 63 -22.26 3.89 1.24
CA GLY A 63 -23.04 4.91 0.54
C GLY A 63 -22.22 6.11 0.08
N ILE A 64 -20.93 5.95 -0.20
CA ILE A 64 -20.07 6.98 -0.79
C ILE A 64 -19.76 6.61 -2.24
N ASP A 65 -20.34 7.34 -3.19
CA ASP A 65 -20.01 7.20 -4.61
C ASP A 65 -18.53 7.50 -4.84
N THR A 66 -17.78 6.53 -5.38
CA THR A 66 -16.31 6.60 -5.36
C THR A 66 -15.71 6.18 -6.70
N ASP A 67 -14.73 6.95 -7.19
CA ASP A 67 -13.86 6.55 -8.26
C ASP A 67 -12.45 6.20 -7.74
N VAL A 68 -11.84 5.21 -8.37
CA VAL A 68 -10.51 4.72 -8.01
C VAL A 68 -9.53 5.04 -9.14
N TYR A 69 -8.39 5.60 -8.78
CA TYR A 69 -7.30 5.94 -9.68
C TYR A 69 -6.04 5.20 -9.28
N GLU A 70 -5.48 4.45 -10.20
CA GLU A 70 -4.19 3.80 -10.01
C GLU A 70 -3.07 4.80 -10.30
N VAL A 71 -2.17 4.97 -9.35
CA VAL A 71 -1.01 5.88 -9.45
C VAL A 71 0.24 5.01 -9.29
N VAL A 72 0.77 4.55 -10.41
CA VAL A 72 1.88 3.58 -10.44
C VAL A 72 3.20 4.30 -10.70
N GLU A 73 3.43 4.76 -11.92
CA GLU A 73 4.72 5.30 -12.36
C GLU A 73 5.15 6.51 -11.54
N GLU A 74 4.27 7.48 -11.37
CA GLU A 74 4.55 8.70 -10.59
C GLU A 74 4.83 8.39 -9.12
N TYR A 75 4.17 7.36 -8.57
CA TYR A 75 4.41 6.97 -7.17
C TYR A 75 5.71 6.18 -7.01
N LEU A 76 6.11 5.37 -8.00
CA LEU A 76 7.41 4.70 -8.03
C LEU A 76 8.54 5.74 -8.09
N GLU A 77 8.41 6.74 -8.95
CA GLU A 77 9.40 7.83 -9.04
C GLU A 77 9.47 8.62 -7.73
N LEU A 78 8.32 8.92 -7.12
CA LEU A 78 8.27 9.55 -5.80
C LEU A 78 8.99 8.72 -4.71
N VAL A 79 8.82 7.40 -4.73
CA VAL A 79 9.50 6.50 -3.77
C VAL A 79 10.99 6.41 -4.04
N LYS A 80 11.41 6.51 -5.30
CA LYS A 80 12.83 6.53 -5.68
C LYS A 80 13.55 7.77 -5.15
N ASN A 81 12.92 8.94 -5.29
CA ASN A 81 13.53 10.25 -4.98
C ASN A 81 12.56 11.19 -4.24
N PRO A 82 12.20 10.89 -2.96
CA PRO A 82 11.26 11.74 -2.23
C PRO A 82 11.93 13.07 -1.83
N PRO A 83 11.39 14.24 -2.26
CA PRO A 83 11.96 15.55 -1.94
C PRO A 83 12.08 15.84 -0.44
N HIS A 84 11.14 15.34 0.37
CA HIS A 84 11.14 15.49 1.84
C HIS A 84 11.73 14.28 2.56
N GLY A 85 12.32 13.33 1.82
CA GLY A 85 12.88 12.11 2.37
C GLY A 85 11.83 11.12 2.89
N TYR A 86 12.33 10.10 3.55
CA TYR A 86 11.48 9.05 4.12
C TYR A 86 11.17 9.35 5.59
N GLY A 87 9.93 9.05 5.98
CA GLY A 87 9.50 9.03 7.38
C GLY A 87 9.83 7.69 8.04
N LYS A 88 8.80 7.02 8.62
CA LYS A 88 9.00 5.68 9.18
C LYS A 88 9.35 4.68 8.08
N GLN A 89 10.51 4.03 8.18
CA GLN A 89 11.04 3.10 7.18
C GLN A 89 11.25 3.76 5.81
N MET A 90 10.50 3.39 4.79
CA MET A 90 10.60 3.89 3.42
C MET A 90 9.38 4.72 2.99
N ASN A 91 8.63 5.26 3.95
CA ASN A 91 7.37 5.93 3.65
C ASN A 91 7.55 7.44 3.41
N PRO A 92 7.36 7.97 2.19
CA PRO A 92 7.44 9.39 1.85
C PRO A 92 6.11 10.11 2.16
N CYS A 93 5.67 10.10 3.42
CA CYS A 93 4.32 10.56 3.80
C CYS A 93 3.98 11.99 3.37
N ILE A 94 4.93 12.91 3.41
CA ILE A 94 4.72 14.33 3.02
C ILE A 94 4.49 14.39 1.51
N ASP A 95 5.42 13.83 0.74
CA ASP A 95 5.40 13.84 -0.72
C ASP A 95 4.19 13.08 -1.28
N CYS A 96 3.83 11.95 -0.67
CA CYS A 96 2.63 11.20 -0.99
C CYS A 96 1.36 12.06 -0.89
N LYS A 97 1.24 12.86 0.17
CA LYS A 97 0.09 13.76 0.36
C LYS A 97 0.08 14.91 -0.64
N ILE A 98 1.25 15.49 -0.92
CA ILE A 98 1.40 16.54 -1.93
C ILE A 98 0.96 16.00 -3.29
N LEU A 99 1.42 14.82 -3.69
CA LEU A 99 1.03 14.18 -4.96
C LEU A 99 -0.49 13.98 -5.04
N PHE A 100 -1.10 13.40 -4.00
CA PHE A 100 -2.53 13.12 -4.03
C PHE A 100 -3.39 14.37 -3.97
N LEU A 101 -2.96 15.42 -3.28
CA LEU A 101 -3.67 16.69 -3.27
C LEU A 101 -3.56 17.42 -4.63
N ARG A 102 -2.40 17.36 -5.31
CA ARG A 102 -2.25 17.89 -6.67
C ARG A 102 -3.21 17.18 -7.63
N LYS A 103 -3.21 15.85 -7.62
CA LYS A 103 -4.14 15.04 -8.44
C LYS A 103 -5.61 15.33 -8.09
N ALA A 104 -5.95 15.48 -6.83
CA ALA A 104 -7.31 15.84 -6.44
C ALA A 104 -7.70 17.25 -6.94
N LYS A 105 -6.77 18.21 -6.94
CA LYS A 105 -7.00 19.55 -7.51
C LYS A 105 -7.36 19.47 -8.99
N GLU A 106 -6.61 18.68 -9.77
CA GLU A 106 -6.88 18.48 -11.19
C GLU A 106 -8.26 17.86 -11.47
N LEU A 107 -8.80 17.12 -10.50
CA LEU A 107 -10.11 16.49 -10.61
C LEU A 107 -11.27 17.38 -10.16
N LEU A 108 -11.03 18.54 -9.51
CA LEU A 108 -12.10 19.42 -9.03
C LEU A 108 -13.06 19.82 -10.14
N ASP A 109 -12.55 20.32 -11.25
CA ASP A 109 -13.38 20.78 -12.38
C ASP A 109 -14.11 19.61 -13.03
N LYS A 110 -13.46 18.43 -13.19
CA LYS A 110 -14.06 17.23 -13.75
C LYS A 110 -15.33 16.82 -13.03
N TYR A 111 -15.36 16.96 -11.70
CA TYR A 111 -16.50 16.58 -10.86
C TYR A 111 -17.38 17.77 -10.48
N GLY A 112 -17.04 18.99 -10.88
CA GLY A 112 -17.74 20.20 -10.44
C GLY A 112 -17.61 20.47 -8.94
N ALA A 113 -16.56 19.94 -8.32
CA ALA A 113 -16.33 20.08 -6.87
C ALA A 113 -15.64 21.41 -6.54
N LYS A 114 -15.97 21.96 -5.38
CA LYS A 114 -15.47 23.27 -4.93
C LYS A 114 -14.28 23.17 -3.98
N PHE A 115 -14.13 22.05 -3.28
CA PHE A 115 -13.06 21.85 -2.31
C PHE A 115 -12.75 20.35 -2.11
N ILE A 116 -11.68 20.09 -1.37
CA ILE A 116 -11.18 18.76 -1.05
C ILE A 116 -11.43 18.45 0.42
N ILE A 117 -11.89 17.25 0.73
CA ILE A 117 -12.05 16.72 2.08
C ILE A 117 -10.96 15.69 2.35
N THR A 118 -10.29 15.78 3.50
CA THR A 118 -9.36 14.75 3.96
C THR A 118 -9.68 14.27 5.38
N GLY A 119 -9.29 13.04 5.70
CA GLY A 119 -9.44 12.43 7.02
C GLY A 119 -8.26 12.70 7.96
N GLU A 120 -7.50 13.77 7.75
CA GLU A 120 -6.36 14.08 8.60
C GLU A 120 -6.82 14.64 9.94
N VAL A 121 -6.21 14.14 11.03
CA VAL A 121 -6.46 14.59 12.40
C VAL A 121 -5.21 15.27 12.95
N LEU A 122 -5.35 16.50 13.44
CA LEU A 122 -4.25 17.30 13.96
C LEU A 122 -3.50 16.55 15.08
N GLY A 123 -2.18 16.42 14.92
CA GLY A 123 -1.32 15.76 15.91
C GLY A 123 -1.44 14.22 15.97
N GLN A 124 -2.23 13.57 15.12
CA GLN A 124 -2.37 12.11 15.12
C GLN A 124 -1.11 11.41 14.59
N ARG A 125 -0.46 11.99 13.56
CA ARG A 125 0.81 11.51 13.02
C ARG A 125 1.89 12.57 13.17
N PRO A 126 2.95 12.32 13.96
CA PRO A 126 3.90 13.36 14.39
C PRO A 126 4.56 14.14 13.26
N MET A 127 4.86 13.50 12.14
CA MET A 127 5.56 14.18 11.05
C MET A 127 4.61 14.85 10.06
N SER A 128 3.54 14.19 9.67
CA SER A 128 2.73 14.60 8.51
C SER A 128 1.37 15.21 8.87
N GLN A 129 1.03 15.30 10.17
CA GLN A 129 -0.25 15.88 10.64
C GLN A 129 -0.05 16.92 11.76
N MET A 130 1.10 17.56 11.80
CA MET A 130 1.33 18.77 12.61
C MET A 130 0.87 20.00 11.81
N LEU A 131 0.42 21.05 12.49
CA LEU A 131 -0.15 22.24 11.84
C LEU A 131 0.75 22.79 10.72
N ASN A 132 2.01 23.04 11.03
CA ASN A 132 2.95 23.62 10.05
C ASN A 132 3.14 22.69 8.83
N THR A 133 3.20 21.38 9.06
CA THR A 133 3.35 20.41 7.97
C THR A 133 2.07 20.32 7.12
N LEU A 134 0.89 20.40 7.72
CA LEU A 134 -0.36 20.41 6.97
C LEU A 134 -0.45 21.63 6.04
N LEU A 135 -0.07 22.82 6.55
CA LEU A 135 -0.04 24.05 5.75
C LEU A 135 1.04 24.03 4.67
N GLN A 136 2.22 23.47 4.96
CA GLN A 136 3.28 23.27 3.99
C GLN A 136 2.80 22.38 2.84
N ILE A 137 2.18 21.23 3.15
CA ILE A 137 1.64 20.29 2.15
C ILE A 137 0.61 21.01 1.27
N GLU A 138 -0.30 21.80 1.83
CA GLU A 138 -1.28 22.57 1.04
C GLU A 138 -0.60 23.55 0.09
N LYS A 139 0.41 24.29 0.59
CA LYS A 139 1.17 25.25 -0.21
C LYS A 139 1.88 24.56 -1.36
N GLU A 140 2.61 23.48 -1.11
CA GLU A 140 3.37 22.76 -2.12
C GLU A 140 2.46 22.03 -3.12
N ALA A 141 1.28 21.60 -2.69
CA ALA A 141 0.25 21.06 -3.57
C ALA A 141 -0.55 22.13 -4.31
N SER A 142 -0.33 23.43 -4.01
CA SER A 142 -1.09 24.58 -4.56
C SER A 142 -2.60 24.48 -4.29
N VAL A 143 -2.99 24.02 -3.10
CA VAL A 143 -4.39 23.88 -2.63
C VAL A 143 -4.66 24.65 -1.35
N GLU A 144 -3.92 25.73 -1.08
CA GLU A 144 -4.04 26.52 0.15
C GLU A 144 -5.47 26.99 0.41
N GLY A 145 -5.97 26.59 1.57
CA GLY A 145 -7.32 26.89 2.01
C GLY A 145 -8.44 26.14 1.30
N LEU A 146 -8.12 25.23 0.35
CA LEU A 146 -9.11 24.39 -0.32
C LEU A 146 -9.32 23.03 0.38
N VAL A 147 -8.49 22.69 1.37
CA VAL A 147 -8.55 21.40 2.05
C VAL A 147 -9.30 21.51 3.37
N VAL A 148 -10.47 20.92 3.42
CA VAL A 148 -11.27 20.80 4.64
C VAL A 148 -10.93 19.53 5.38
N ARG A 149 -10.70 19.62 6.68
CA ARG A 149 -10.42 18.51 7.60
C ARG A 149 -11.53 18.41 8.65
N PRO A 150 -12.66 17.78 8.32
CA PRO A 150 -13.85 17.85 9.17
C PRO A 150 -13.62 17.42 10.61
N LEU A 151 -12.74 16.44 10.84
CA LEU A 151 -12.49 15.93 12.20
C LEU A 151 -11.68 16.90 13.09
N SER A 152 -10.90 17.81 12.51
CA SER A 152 -10.04 18.75 13.26
C SER A 152 -10.27 20.21 12.88
N GLY A 153 -11.24 20.53 12.05
CA GLY A 153 -11.38 21.85 11.43
C GLY A 153 -11.50 22.99 12.43
N LYS A 154 -12.16 22.79 13.56
CA LYS A 154 -12.26 23.81 14.63
C LYS A 154 -10.91 24.19 15.26
N LEU A 155 -9.89 23.36 15.10
CA LEU A 155 -8.52 23.59 15.61
C LEU A 155 -7.57 24.15 14.56
N LEU A 156 -8.05 24.31 13.31
CA LEU A 156 -7.26 24.76 12.17
C LEU A 156 -7.72 26.16 11.72
N PRO A 157 -6.90 26.90 10.96
CA PRO A 157 -7.34 28.15 10.33
C PRO A 157 -8.60 27.95 9.49
N PRO A 158 -9.48 28.94 9.37
CA PRO A 158 -10.63 28.89 8.48
C PRO A 158 -10.20 28.62 7.02
N THR A 159 -10.97 27.78 6.35
CA THR A 159 -10.75 27.44 4.93
C THR A 159 -11.58 28.33 4.01
N LYS A 160 -11.23 28.39 2.71
CA LYS A 160 -12.01 29.13 1.71
C LYS A 160 -13.49 28.73 1.69
N PRO A 161 -13.84 27.41 1.68
CA PRO A 161 -15.24 27.00 1.76
C PRO A 161 -16.00 27.52 3.00
N GLU A 162 -15.32 27.70 4.15
CA GLU A 162 -15.91 28.33 5.34
C GLU A 162 -16.13 29.83 5.12
N LEU A 163 -15.11 30.52 4.60
CA LEU A 163 -15.17 31.97 4.34
C LEU A 163 -16.21 32.36 3.28
N GLU A 164 -16.40 31.47 2.28
CA GLU A 164 -17.39 31.64 1.22
C GLU A 164 -18.80 31.13 1.63
N GLY A 165 -18.96 30.65 2.86
CA GLY A 165 -20.23 30.16 3.37
C GLY A 165 -20.74 28.88 2.69
N LEU A 166 -19.87 28.13 2.04
CA LEU A 166 -20.21 26.82 1.45
C LEU A 166 -20.39 25.76 2.52
N ILE A 167 -19.64 25.86 3.62
CA ILE A 167 -19.76 25.02 4.81
C ILE A 167 -19.78 25.88 6.06
N GLU A 168 -20.35 25.37 7.13
CA GLU A 168 -20.42 26.03 8.43
C GLU A 168 -19.37 25.48 9.38
N ARG A 169 -18.66 26.32 10.09
CA ARG A 169 -17.61 25.91 11.02
C ARG A 169 -18.13 25.00 12.14
N GLU A 170 -19.39 25.17 12.50
CA GLU A 170 -20.12 24.38 13.51
C GLU A 170 -20.20 22.88 13.12
N TRP A 171 -20.19 22.57 11.84
CA TRP A 171 -20.20 21.19 11.33
C TRP A 171 -18.88 20.46 11.57
N LEU A 172 -17.80 21.22 11.76
CA LEU A 172 -16.46 20.67 11.95
C LEU A 172 -16.23 20.27 13.41
N LEU A 173 -15.31 19.33 13.64
CA LEU A 173 -14.98 18.85 14.97
C LEU A 173 -13.62 19.40 15.45
N ALA A 174 -13.31 19.15 16.73
CA ALA A 174 -12.06 19.55 17.38
C ALA A 174 -11.22 18.34 17.82
N ILE A 175 -11.25 17.27 17.07
CA ILE A 175 -10.50 16.05 17.39
C ILE A 175 -9.01 16.29 17.16
N LYS A 176 -8.16 15.83 18.11
CA LYS A 176 -6.70 15.95 18.02
C LYS A 176 -5.99 14.78 18.67
N GLY A 177 -4.75 14.55 18.24
CA GLY A 177 -3.87 13.55 18.86
C GLY A 177 -4.16 12.11 18.40
N ARG A 178 -3.59 11.14 19.11
CA ARG A 178 -3.58 9.73 18.70
C ARG A 178 -4.76 8.91 19.20
N GLY A 179 -5.55 9.46 20.12
CA GLY A 179 -6.73 8.78 20.64
C GLY A 179 -7.78 8.60 19.55
N ARG A 180 -8.59 7.54 19.65
CA ARG A 180 -9.61 7.20 18.66
C ARG A 180 -11.01 7.09 19.23
N ASN A 181 -11.18 7.39 20.51
CA ASN A 181 -12.47 7.25 21.17
C ASN A 181 -13.56 8.12 20.54
N GLU A 182 -13.20 9.35 20.17
CA GLU A 182 -14.13 10.27 19.50
C GLU A 182 -14.51 9.79 18.11
N GLN A 183 -13.55 9.28 17.33
CA GLN A 183 -13.82 8.69 16.01
C GLN A 183 -14.71 7.45 16.10
N ILE A 184 -14.48 6.57 17.08
CA ILE A 184 -15.30 5.37 17.30
C ILE A 184 -16.73 5.76 17.69
N LYS A 185 -16.89 6.78 18.54
CA LYS A 185 -18.20 7.33 18.90
C LYS A 185 -18.92 7.90 17.68
N LEU A 186 -18.22 8.72 16.90
CA LEU A 186 -18.74 9.30 15.66
C LEU A 186 -19.12 8.21 14.63
N ALA A 187 -18.35 7.12 14.52
CA ALA A 187 -18.66 6.01 13.65
C ALA A 187 -20.03 5.39 14.00
N LYS A 188 -20.30 5.17 15.29
CA LYS A 188 -21.59 4.69 15.76
C LYS A 188 -22.73 5.67 15.45
N GLU A 189 -22.51 6.96 15.68
CA GLU A 189 -23.51 8.02 15.41
C GLU A 189 -23.84 8.15 13.91
N LEU A 190 -22.86 7.88 13.03
CA LEU A 190 -23.04 7.89 11.58
C LEU A 190 -23.49 6.52 11.00
N GLY A 191 -23.75 5.52 11.86
CA GLY A 191 -24.22 4.20 11.44
C GLY A 191 -23.14 3.34 10.77
N LEU A 192 -21.85 3.68 10.90
CA LEU A 192 -20.75 2.93 10.31
C LEU A 192 -20.44 1.69 11.16
N GLN A 193 -20.97 0.54 10.76
CA GLN A 193 -20.84 -0.72 11.51
C GLN A 193 -19.51 -1.44 11.23
N LYS A 194 -18.98 -1.33 10.02
CA LYS A 194 -17.75 -1.99 9.60
C LYS A 194 -16.75 -0.96 9.10
N PHE A 195 -15.59 -0.94 9.68
CA PHE A 195 -14.46 -0.13 9.21
C PHE A 195 -13.17 -0.94 9.34
N GLN A 196 -12.25 -0.69 8.43
CA GLN A 196 -10.96 -1.36 8.50
C GLN A 196 -10.24 -0.94 9.79
N GLN A 197 -9.72 -1.95 10.50
CA GLN A 197 -8.89 -1.71 11.68
C GLN A 197 -7.71 -0.80 11.28
N PRO A 198 -7.19 0.01 12.22
CA PRO A 198 -6.12 0.95 11.97
C PRO A 198 -4.76 0.29 11.72
N ALA A 199 -4.73 -0.77 10.94
CA ALA A 199 -3.48 -1.28 10.41
C ALA A 199 -2.93 -0.21 9.47
N GLY A 200 -1.71 0.22 9.68
CA GLY A 200 -1.05 1.15 8.78
C GLY A 200 -1.06 0.54 7.38
N GLY A 201 -1.94 1.03 6.52
CA GLY A 201 -2.22 0.40 5.23
C GLY A 201 -1.12 0.57 4.18
N CYS A 202 0.03 1.16 4.51
CA CYS A 202 1.12 1.37 3.57
C CYS A 202 2.26 0.38 3.86
N LEU A 203 2.57 -0.48 2.89
CA LEU A 203 3.65 -1.46 2.98
C LEU A 203 5.02 -0.80 3.25
N LEU A 204 5.21 0.43 2.81
CA LEU A 204 6.44 1.19 3.04
C LEU A 204 6.75 1.45 4.52
N THR A 205 5.77 1.23 5.42
CA THR A 205 5.97 1.31 6.87
C THR A 205 6.31 -0.02 7.53
N VAL A 206 6.26 -1.12 6.79
CA VAL A 206 6.54 -2.48 7.26
C VAL A 206 8.05 -2.74 7.18
N PRO A 207 8.75 -3.07 8.27
CA PRO A 207 10.21 -3.20 8.29
C PRO A 207 10.76 -4.17 7.25
N ASP A 208 10.22 -5.38 7.18
CA ASP A 208 10.68 -6.43 6.25
C ASP A 208 10.46 -6.04 4.78
N PHE A 209 9.34 -5.40 4.48
CA PHE A 209 9.07 -4.90 3.14
C PHE A 209 10.02 -3.76 2.76
N ALA A 210 10.24 -2.82 3.68
CA ALA A 210 11.15 -1.71 3.48
C ALA A 210 12.62 -2.17 3.28
N ALA A 211 13.03 -3.23 3.98
CA ALA A 211 14.36 -3.82 3.79
C ALA A 211 14.53 -4.39 2.38
N ARG A 212 13.54 -5.14 1.88
CA ARG A 212 13.53 -5.68 0.51
C ARG A 212 13.50 -4.56 -0.54
N LEU A 213 12.70 -3.52 -0.30
CA LEU A 213 12.61 -2.36 -1.20
C LEU A 213 13.94 -1.62 -1.31
N ARG A 214 14.67 -1.43 -0.19
CA ARG A 214 16.02 -0.82 -0.23
C ARG A 214 16.96 -1.59 -1.14
N LYS A 215 16.91 -2.92 -1.14
CA LYS A 215 17.75 -3.75 -2.02
C LYS A 215 17.40 -3.55 -3.50
N ILE A 216 16.12 -3.40 -3.84
CA ILE A 216 15.67 -3.07 -5.19
C ILE A 216 16.19 -1.68 -5.60
N LEU A 217 16.08 -0.69 -4.73
CA LEU A 217 16.57 0.67 -5.00
C LEU A 217 18.08 0.70 -5.22
N LEU A 218 18.85 -0.04 -4.41
CA LEU A 218 20.30 -0.13 -4.56
C LEU A 218 20.75 -0.79 -5.88
N ARG A 219 19.88 -1.60 -6.49
CA ARG A 219 20.12 -2.25 -7.79
C ARG A 219 19.53 -1.47 -8.96
N ASP A 220 18.89 -0.32 -8.70
CA ASP A 220 18.11 0.45 -9.69
C ASP A 220 17.02 -0.38 -10.41
N GLU A 221 16.40 -1.32 -9.68
CA GLU A 221 15.39 -2.27 -10.17
C GLU A 221 13.96 -1.88 -9.75
N LEU A 222 13.70 -0.61 -9.41
CA LEU A 222 12.38 -0.20 -8.95
C LEU A 222 11.40 -0.07 -10.12
N ASP A 223 10.59 -1.10 -10.32
CA ASP A 223 9.52 -1.16 -11.29
C ASP A 223 8.29 -1.93 -10.72
N PRO A 224 7.15 -1.96 -11.43
CA PRO A 224 5.96 -2.68 -10.96
C PRO A 224 6.17 -4.19 -10.77
N PHE A 225 7.02 -4.83 -11.58
CA PHE A 225 7.31 -6.25 -11.47
C PHE A 225 8.07 -6.57 -10.17
N HIS A 226 9.15 -5.85 -9.89
CA HIS A 226 9.94 -6.06 -8.68
C HIS A 226 9.18 -5.70 -7.41
N VAL A 227 8.33 -4.64 -7.44
CA VAL A 227 7.44 -4.34 -6.31
C VAL A 227 6.45 -5.47 -6.07
N SER A 228 5.88 -6.07 -7.12
CA SER A 228 5.00 -7.23 -7.01
C SER A 228 5.74 -8.43 -6.43
N LEU A 229 6.94 -8.69 -6.90
CA LEU A 229 7.77 -9.80 -6.44
C LEU A 229 8.09 -9.70 -4.94
N ILE A 230 8.45 -8.51 -4.43
CA ILE A 230 8.79 -8.37 -3.00
C ILE A 230 7.60 -8.43 -2.05
N LYS A 231 6.37 -8.43 -2.54
CA LYS A 231 5.17 -8.70 -1.75
C LYS A 231 5.03 -10.18 -1.40
N LEU A 232 5.55 -11.05 -2.24
CA LEU A 232 5.36 -12.49 -2.18
C LEU A 232 6.50 -13.19 -1.45
N GLY A 233 6.18 -14.27 -0.78
CA GLY A 233 7.13 -15.24 -0.30
C GLY A 233 8.14 -14.76 0.75
N ARG A 234 9.11 -15.64 0.97
CA ARG A 234 10.32 -15.42 1.75
C ARG A 234 11.47 -15.16 0.81
N HIS A 235 12.28 -14.14 1.08
CA HIS A 235 13.38 -13.75 0.22
C HIS A 235 14.72 -14.19 0.78
N PHE A 236 15.52 -14.78 -0.10
CA PHE A 236 16.89 -15.20 0.17
C PHE A 236 17.79 -14.70 -0.95
N PHE A 237 19.09 -14.60 -0.68
CA PHE A 237 20.09 -14.28 -1.68
C PHE A 237 21.20 -15.32 -1.66
N VAL A 238 21.42 -15.95 -2.80
CA VAL A 238 22.50 -16.91 -3.04
C VAL A 238 23.36 -16.33 -4.15
N ASN A 239 24.63 -16.07 -3.84
CA ASN A 239 25.56 -15.39 -4.76
C ASN A 239 24.95 -14.10 -5.36
N ASP A 240 24.43 -13.23 -4.50
CA ASP A 240 23.73 -11.98 -4.84
C ASP A 240 22.49 -12.11 -5.74
N THR A 241 22.07 -13.34 -6.02
CA THR A 241 20.88 -13.64 -6.81
C THR A 241 19.69 -13.96 -5.91
N ARG A 242 18.55 -13.37 -6.22
CA ARG A 242 17.33 -13.50 -5.41
C ARG A 242 16.67 -14.85 -5.60
N LEU A 243 16.33 -15.49 -4.47
CA LEU A 243 15.45 -16.63 -4.37
C LEU A 243 14.19 -16.23 -3.61
N VAL A 244 13.02 -16.47 -4.17
CA VAL A 244 11.73 -16.25 -3.52
C VAL A 244 11.06 -17.58 -3.29
N VAL A 245 10.67 -17.87 -2.04
CA VAL A 245 10.01 -19.12 -1.63
C VAL A 245 8.60 -18.78 -1.11
N GLY A 246 7.58 -19.29 -1.76
CA GLY A 246 6.18 -19.05 -1.39
C GLY A 246 5.87 -19.49 0.04
N ARG A 247 4.86 -18.88 0.66
CA ARG A 247 4.44 -19.18 2.04
C ARG A 247 3.20 -20.07 2.12
N ASN A 248 2.40 -20.04 1.06
CA ASN A 248 1.13 -20.77 0.94
C ASN A 248 0.75 -20.92 -0.54
N GLU A 249 -0.30 -21.69 -0.81
CA GLU A 249 -0.77 -22.02 -2.15
C GLU A 249 -1.09 -20.76 -3.00
N ARG A 250 -1.76 -19.77 -2.43
CA ARG A 250 -2.04 -18.50 -3.12
C ARG A 250 -0.76 -17.82 -3.61
N GLU A 251 0.23 -17.69 -2.73
CA GLU A 251 1.50 -17.07 -3.10
C GLU A 251 2.31 -17.91 -4.09
N ASN A 252 2.26 -19.25 -3.99
CA ASN A 252 2.87 -20.11 -4.98
C ASN A 252 2.29 -19.83 -6.37
N HIS A 253 0.97 -19.74 -6.46
CA HIS A 253 0.28 -19.44 -7.71
C HIS A 253 0.61 -18.05 -8.26
N GLU A 254 0.56 -17.02 -7.42
CA GLU A 254 0.92 -15.65 -7.80
C GLU A 254 2.40 -15.56 -8.22
N LEU A 255 3.30 -16.22 -7.49
CA LEU A 255 4.73 -16.26 -7.81
C LEU A 255 4.99 -16.93 -9.17
N LEU A 256 4.35 -18.07 -9.43
CA LEU A 256 4.43 -18.71 -10.72
C LEU A 256 3.95 -17.79 -11.85
N ASN A 257 2.80 -17.15 -11.67
CA ASN A 257 2.21 -16.27 -12.70
C ASN A 257 3.13 -15.12 -13.09
N ILE A 258 3.82 -14.49 -12.13
CA ILE A 258 4.68 -13.35 -12.44
C ILE A 258 6.10 -13.72 -12.87
N THR A 259 6.60 -14.92 -12.51
CA THR A 259 8.00 -15.33 -12.75
C THR A 259 8.18 -16.39 -13.82
N ALA A 260 7.11 -17.06 -14.27
CA ALA A 260 7.20 -18.07 -15.33
C ALA A 260 7.82 -17.49 -16.62
N GLY A 261 8.77 -18.22 -17.21
CA GLY A 261 9.50 -17.79 -18.40
C GLY A 261 10.56 -16.71 -18.16
N LYS A 262 10.66 -16.17 -16.93
CA LYS A 262 11.66 -15.16 -16.54
C LYS A 262 12.70 -15.73 -15.56
N PHE A 263 12.23 -16.49 -14.57
CA PHE A 263 13.02 -17.05 -13.48
C PHE A 263 13.06 -18.58 -13.58
N VAL A 264 14.00 -19.18 -12.89
CA VAL A 264 14.04 -20.63 -12.69
C VAL A 264 12.94 -20.97 -11.68
N ILE A 265 12.05 -21.89 -12.05
CA ILE A 265 10.95 -22.37 -11.19
C ILE A 265 11.37 -23.70 -10.56
N ILE A 266 11.15 -23.81 -9.26
CA ILE A 266 11.55 -24.98 -8.45
C ILE A 266 10.33 -25.47 -7.68
N GLU A 267 10.00 -26.75 -7.82
CA GLU A 267 8.87 -27.40 -7.15
C GLU A 267 9.28 -28.77 -6.63
N PRO A 268 8.91 -29.14 -5.39
CA PRO A 268 9.13 -30.49 -4.89
C PRO A 268 8.19 -31.48 -5.59
N LEU A 269 8.71 -32.70 -5.91
CA LEU A 269 7.95 -33.72 -6.62
C LEU A 269 7.39 -34.81 -5.69
N ASN A 270 8.12 -35.19 -4.64
CA ASN A 270 7.79 -36.32 -3.77
C ASN A 270 7.37 -35.94 -2.34
N THR A 271 7.04 -34.66 -2.13
CA THR A 271 6.56 -34.12 -0.86
C THR A 271 5.75 -32.86 -1.08
N ASN A 272 4.87 -32.49 -0.15
CA ASN A 272 4.27 -31.16 -0.17
C ASN A 272 5.31 -30.10 0.18
N GLY A 273 5.25 -28.97 -0.49
CA GLY A 273 6.17 -27.87 -0.24
C GLY A 273 5.85 -26.62 -1.08
N PRO A 274 6.64 -25.58 -0.90
CA PRO A 274 6.46 -24.34 -1.63
C PRO A 274 6.98 -24.43 -3.06
N LEU A 275 6.35 -23.66 -3.95
CA LEU A 275 6.99 -23.22 -5.17
C LEU A 275 8.05 -22.18 -4.81
N ALA A 276 9.19 -22.24 -5.47
CA ALA A 276 10.22 -21.22 -5.38
C ALA A 276 10.62 -20.72 -6.76
N SER A 277 11.03 -19.46 -6.81
CA SER A 277 11.53 -18.81 -8.03
C SER A 277 12.92 -18.23 -7.75
N TYR A 278 13.89 -18.65 -8.56
CA TYR A 278 15.26 -18.16 -8.49
C TYR A 278 15.52 -17.23 -9.67
N GLU A 279 15.93 -16.00 -9.39
CA GLU A 279 16.24 -15.00 -10.40
C GLU A 279 17.35 -15.54 -11.33
N ARG A 280 17.32 -15.15 -12.60
CA ARG A 280 18.28 -15.64 -13.57
C ARG A 280 19.71 -15.20 -13.22
N GLY A 281 20.49 -16.14 -12.71
CA GLY A 281 21.89 -15.98 -12.34
C GLY A 281 22.70 -17.19 -12.76
N ASN A 282 23.95 -17.26 -12.30
CA ASN A 282 24.75 -18.47 -12.44
C ASN A 282 24.09 -19.59 -11.62
N LEU A 283 23.70 -20.68 -12.28
CA LEU A 283 23.11 -21.87 -11.68
C LEU A 283 24.06 -23.06 -11.85
N ASP A 284 25.30 -22.89 -11.39
CA ASP A 284 26.23 -23.99 -11.27
C ASP A 284 25.72 -25.01 -10.23
N GLU A 285 26.34 -26.18 -10.20
CA GLU A 285 25.93 -27.29 -9.32
C GLU A 285 25.91 -26.93 -7.84
N GLU A 286 26.85 -26.13 -7.37
CA GLU A 286 26.95 -25.71 -5.98
C GLU A 286 25.83 -24.71 -5.62
N THR A 287 25.59 -23.73 -6.49
CA THR A 287 24.50 -22.75 -6.34
C THR A 287 23.14 -23.43 -6.37
N LEU A 288 22.91 -24.34 -7.33
CA LEU A 288 21.68 -25.12 -7.42
C LEU A 288 21.45 -25.92 -6.13
N ARG A 289 22.44 -26.66 -5.67
CA ARG A 289 22.34 -27.44 -4.42
C ARG A 289 22.00 -26.58 -3.23
N THR A 290 22.61 -25.39 -3.12
CA THR A 290 22.34 -24.42 -2.05
C THR A 290 20.89 -23.94 -2.12
N VAL A 291 20.44 -23.51 -3.30
CA VAL A 291 19.06 -23.04 -3.52
C VAL A 291 18.05 -24.13 -3.15
N LEU A 292 18.25 -25.36 -3.62
CA LEU A 292 17.35 -26.47 -3.35
C LEU A 292 17.30 -26.84 -1.85
N ARG A 293 18.44 -26.80 -1.14
CA ARG A 293 18.48 -27.04 0.31
C ARG A 293 17.74 -25.96 1.11
N ILE A 294 17.74 -24.70 0.61
CA ILE A 294 16.90 -23.62 1.20
C ILE A 294 15.42 -23.95 0.98
N VAL A 295 15.00 -24.32 -0.22
CA VAL A 295 13.60 -24.66 -0.53
C VAL A 295 13.15 -25.87 0.28
N ALA A 296 13.99 -26.91 0.36
CA ALA A 296 13.75 -28.14 1.12
C ALA A 296 13.41 -27.86 2.60
N ARG A 297 13.98 -26.80 3.19
CA ARG A 297 13.66 -26.39 4.57
C ARG A 297 12.17 -26.13 4.79
N TYR A 298 11.46 -25.72 3.74
CA TYR A 298 10.05 -25.34 3.80
C TYR A 298 9.11 -26.43 3.26
N CYS A 299 9.63 -27.59 2.80
CA CYS A 299 8.84 -28.76 2.48
C CYS A 299 8.42 -29.53 3.73
N ASP A 300 7.43 -30.41 3.62
CA ASP A 300 7.01 -31.29 4.74
C ASP A 300 8.13 -32.25 5.12
N LYS A 301 8.69 -32.97 4.14
CA LYS A 301 9.93 -33.76 4.31
C LYS A 301 11.13 -32.83 4.41
N LYS A 302 12.19 -33.28 5.10
CA LYS A 302 13.47 -32.55 5.22
C LYS A 302 14.65 -33.29 4.62
N GLU A 303 14.43 -34.52 4.21
CA GLU A 303 15.43 -35.41 3.64
C GLU A 303 14.87 -36.13 2.41
N GLU A 304 15.74 -36.55 1.52
CA GLU A 304 15.41 -37.33 0.32
C GLU A 304 14.31 -36.65 -0.55
N ILE A 305 14.54 -35.37 -0.88
CA ILE A 305 13.58 -34.61 -1.67
C ILE A 305 14.03 -34.52 -3.13
N GLU A 306 13.12 -34.88 -4.03
CA GLU A 306 13.27 -34.68 -5.45
C GLU A 306 12.58 -33.40 -5.89
N PHE A 307 13.27 -32.58 -6.66
CA PHE A 307 12.77 -31.31 -7.18
C PHE A 307 12.70 -31.31 -8.70
N SER A 308 11.63 -30.75 -9.26
CA SER A 308 11.58 -30.24 -10.61
C SER A 308 12.23 -28.88 -10.67
N VAL A 309 13.17 -28.69 -11.59
CA VAL A 309 13.82 -27.40 -11.87
C VAL A 309 13.53 -27.07 -13.32
N LYS A 310 12.74 -25.99 -13.53
CA LYS A 310 12.35 -25.54 -14.86
C LYS A 310 13.03 -24.22 -15.18
N LEU A 311 13.84 -24.22 -16.23
CA LEU A 311 14.55 -23.03 -16.70
C LEU A 311 13.62 -22.07 -17.46
N PRO A 312 13.97 -20.77 -17.57
CA PRO A 312 13.24 -19.82 -18.40
C PRO A 312 13.13 -20.23 -19.88
N SER A 313 14.07 -21.04 -20.37
CA SER A 313 14.04 -21.61 -21.72
C SER A 313 12.88 -22.61 -21.95
N GLY A 314 12.27 -23.09 -20.88
CA GLY A 314 11.27 -24.16 -20.89
C GLY A 314 11.86 -25.54 -20.66
N GLU A 315 13.19 -25.70 -20.69
CA GLU A 315 13.87 -26.92 -20.31
C GLU A 315 13.62 -27.24 -18.84
N ALA A 316 13.40 -28.51 -18.52
CA ALA A 316 13.18 -28.95 -17.14
C ALA A 316 13.98 -30.25 -16.88
N PHE A 317 14.51 -30.35 -15.68
CA PHE A 317 15.21 -31.51 -15.18
C PHE A 317 14.87 -31.75 -13.70
N THR A 318 15.22 -32.93 -13.22
CA THR A 318 15.04 -33.28 -11.81
C THR A 318 16.38 -33.25 -11.08
N HIS A 319 16.34 -32.84 -9.81
CA HIS A 319 17.50 -32.84 -8.96
C HIS A 319 17.16 -33.36 -7.56
N PHE A 320 18.04 -34.16 -6.99
CA PHE A 320 17.82 -34.79 -5.68
C PHE A 320 18.60 -34.06 -4.58
N VAL A 321 17.96 -33.87 -3.43
CA VAL A 321 18.55 -33.28 -2.24
C VAL A 321 18.45 -34.24 -1.08
N GLU A 322 19.59 -34.67 -0.56
CA GLU A 322 19.67 -35.63 0.56
C GLU A 322 19.09 -35.01 1.84
N LYS A 323 19.43 -33.72 2.15
CA LYS A 323 19.04 -33.07 3.40
C LYS A 323 18.86 -31.57 3.21
N ALA A 324 17.78 -31.03 3.79
CA ALA A 324 17.51 -29.61 3.92
C ALA A 324 18.55 -28.91 4.81
N PHE A 325 18.67 -27.58 4.64
CA PHE A 325 19.39 -26.76 5.61
C PHE A 325 18.67 -26.70 6.96
N GLU A 326 19.44 -26.59 8.04
CA GLU A 326 18.92 -26.27 9.35
C GLU A 326 18.48 -24.79 9.41
N PRO A 327 17.57 -24.40 10.32
CA PRO A 327 17.06 -23.01 10.41
C PRO A 327 18.14 -21.95 10.45
N TRP A 328 19.18 -22.17 11.25
CA TRP A 328 20.30 -21.24 11.41
C TRP A 328 21.20 -21.12 10.19
N GLU A 329 21.25 -22.15 9.34
CA GLU A 329 21.99 -22.12 8.08
C GLU A 329 21.27 -21.23 7.05
N VAL A 330 19.94 -21.34 7.00
CA VAL A 330 19.10 -20.56 6.07
C VAL A 330 19.13 -19.05 6.40
N GLU A 331 19.27 -18.70 7.67
CA GLU A 331 19.32 -17.29 8.07
C GLU A 331 20.51 -16.52 7.44
N LYS A 332 21.59 -17.21 7.08
CA LYS A 332 22.74 -16.59 6.38
C LYS A 332 22.39 -16.03 5.00
N PHE A 333 21.32 -16.55 4.39
CA PHE A 333 20.85 -16.18 3.06
C PHE A 333 19.67 -15.21 3.10
N ARG A 334 19.14 -14.86 4.27
CA ARG A 334 18.01 -13.95 4.37
C ARG A 334 18.31 -12.57 3.83
N GLY A 335 17.35 -12.06 3.07
CA GLY A 335 17.41 -10.81 2.34
C GLY A 335 16.81 -9.61 3.03
#